data_b8c01a6fe0fbb4c51d2a5cfcadcf5787
#
_entry.id   b8c01a6fe0fbb4c51d2a5cfcadcf5787
#
_cell.length_a   1.000
_cell.length_b   1.000
_cell.length_c   1.000
_cell.angle_alpha   90.00
_cell.angle_beta   90.00
_cell.angle_gamma   90.00
#
_symmetry.space_group_name_H-M   'P 1'
#
loop_
_entity.id
_entity.type
_entity.pdbx_description
1 polymer ?
#
loop_
_entity_poly.entity_id
_entity_poly.type
_entity_poly.pdbx_seq_one_letter_code
_entity_poly.pdbx_strand_id
1 'polypeptide(L)'
;MNLIAAAIIGIAVIVLLIAACKLHPFLSLLAGSFVMAVCAGVPFDKAFDSFTSGVGGTISNVGLLIAFGSIIGTILFKSGGADTIVDTIMAKTPLQRLPWAMALIAFIVGIPMFFEVGVVILIPVVLFAARRSKSPVVLLGIPALAGLSTLHAFVPPHPGPLTAIGALNANLGITLALGLIVAIPTVIISGPLFGRLAAKWVPIAAPENEAEAEAPKSAENRPSFGTALSVILLPVVLMLAASIVDLTGQNTTAWGRVIAFLGTPLVALLITTVFAMVALGYMQKFSRDAVNGMVGQSFGSVAGIILIVAAGGGFKQTLVDSGIGDVIANSITESAMNPLIAGWLVAVLIRLATGSATVATVTASGIMVPLAAGMSPTHLALLVLAIGAGSVFFSHLNDAGFWLVKEYFGMSVGQTLKTWSLMETILSVVGLGCVMLLSLVL
;
A
#
# COMPACT_ATOMS: atom_id res chain seq x y z
N MET A 1 -21.91 -17.59 -23.64
CA MET A 1 -21.85 -18.11 -22.25
C MET A 1 -22.42 -17.05 -21.33
N ASN A 2 -22.94 -17.40 -20.15
CA ASN A 2 -23.38 -16.39 -19.17
C ASN A 2 -22.18 -15.53 -18.75
N LEU A 3 -22.33 -14.21 -18.73
CA LEU A 3 -21.24 -13.26 -18.41
C LEU A 3 -20.67 -13.46 -17.01
N ILE A 4 -21.48 -13.84 -16.03
CA ILE A 4 -21.01 -14.21 -14.68
C ILE A 4 -20.11 -15.45 -14.75
N ALA A 5 -20.46 -16.47 -15.52
CA ALA A 5 -19.64 -17.64 -15.71
C ALA A 5 -18.30 -17.29 -16.40
N ALA A 6 -18.30 -16.38 -17.37
CA ALA A 6 -17.08 -15.87 -18.00
C ALA A 6 -16.16 -15.16 -16.99
N ALA A 7 -16.74 -14.33 -16.12
CA ALA A 7 -16.00 -13.67 -15.03
C ALA A 7 -15.37 -14.67 -14.06
N ILE A 8 -16.16 -15.63 -13.59
CA ILE A 8 -15.68 -16.69 -12.67
C ILE A 8 -14.55 -17.50 -13.30
N ILE A 9 -14.66 -17.87 -14.57
CA ILE A 9 -13.60 -18.61 -15.29
C ILE A 9 -12.35 -17.75 -15.41
N GLY A 10 -12.44 -16.49 -15.83
CA GLY A 10 -11.30 -15.60 -15.95
C GLY A 10 -10.57 -15.39 -14.62
N ILE A 11 -11.31 -15.12 -13.54
CA ILE A 11 -10.76 -14.98 -12.19
C ILE A 11 -10.14 -16.29 -11.70
N ALA A 12 -10.81 -17.43 -11.92
CA ALA A 12 -10.28 -18.75 -11.57
C ALA A 12 -8.96 -19.05 -12.29
N VAL A 13 -8.84 -18.68 -13.57
CA VAL A 13 -7.59 -18.79 -14.34
C VAL A 13 -6.51 -17.92 -13.73
N ILE A 14 -6.77 -16.66 -13.39
CA ILE A 14 -5.80 -15.77 -12.71
C ILE A 14 -5.29 -16.44 -11.42
N VAL A 15 -6.23 -16.87 -10.57
CA VAL A 15 -5.92 -17.49 -9.28
C VAL A 15 -5.11 -18.79 -9.46
N LEU A 16 -5.52 -19.67 -10.37
CA LEU A 16 -4.83 -20.92 -10.67
C LEU A 16 -3.40 -20.68 -11.15
N LEU A 17 -3.22 -19.76 -12.08
CA LEU A 17 -1.91 -19.42 -12.63
C LEU A 17 -0.97 -18.84 -11.55
N ILE A 18 -1.48 -18.00 -10.65
CA ILE A 18 -0.68 -17.41 -9.56
C ILE A 18 -0.42 -18.47 -8.48
N ALA A 19 -1.47 -19.10 -7.95
CA ALA A 19 -1.38 -19.92 -6.75
C ALA A 19 -0.80 -21.32 -7.03
N ALA A 20 -1.24 -22.00 -8.09
CA ALA A 20 -0.81 -23.35 -8.41
C ALA A 20 0.39 -23.39 -9.38
N CYS A 21 0.33 -22.62 -10.47
CA CYS A 21 1.40 -22.62 -11.48
C CYS A 21 2.58 -21.70 -11.12
N LYS A 22 2.46 -20.86 -10.07
CA LYS A 22 3.48 -19.88 -9.65
C LYS A 22 3.88 -18.91 -10.75
N LEU A 23 2.99 -18.66 -11.69
CA LEU A 23 3.22 -17.72 -12.79
C LEU A 23 3.20 -16.28 -12.27
N HIS A 24 4.03 -15.43 -12.86
CA HIS A 24 4.10 -14.02 -12.48
C HIS A 24 2.72 -13.33 -12.61
N PRO A 25 2.28 -12.51 -11.62
CA PRO A 25 0.94 -11.89 -11.63
C PRO A 25 0.61 -11.10 -12.89
N PHE A 26 1.58 -10.41 -13.49
CA PHE A 26 1.40 -9.70 -14.77
C PHE A 26 0.89 -10.63 -15.88
N LEU A 27 1.55 -11.79 -16.07
CA LEU A 27 1.17 -12.76 -17.09
C LEU A 27 -0.16 -13.44 -16.75
N SER A 28 -0.42 -13.68 -15.48
CA SER A 28 -1.65 -14.29 -15.01
C SER A 28 -2.86 -13.39 -15.23
N LEU A 29 -2.72 -12.07 -14.96
CA LEU A 29 -3.75 -11.08 -15.25
C LEU A 29 -4.01 -10.94 -16.75
N LEU A 30 -2.96 -10.92 -17.59
CA LEU A 30 -3.10 -10.92 -19.04
C LEU A 30 -3.87 -12.14 -19.53
N ALA A 31 -3.41 -13.34 -19.15
CA ALA A 31 -4.01 -14.60 -19.61
C ALA A 31 -5.48 -14.74 -19.12
N GLY A 32 -5.75 -14.42 -17.85
CA GLY A 32 -7.09 -14.51 -17.29
C GLY A 32 -8.04 -13.48 -17.90
N SER A 33 -7.57 -12.26 -18.17
CA SER A 33 -8.35 -11.23 -18.87
C SER A 33 -8.73 -11.69 -20.27
N PHE A 34 -7.77 -12.27 -21.00
CA PHE A 34 -8.02 -12.76 -22.34
C PHE A 34 -9.02 -13.93 -22.35
N VAL A 35 -8.84 -14.92 -21.47
CA VAL A 35 -9.78 -16.04 -21.30
C VAL A 35 -11.18 -15.52 -20.97
N MET A 36 -11.28 -14.58 -20.03
CA MET A 36 -12.55 -13.94 -19.63
C MET A 36 -13.26 -13.28 -20.81
N ALA A 37 -12.53 -12.45 -21.58
CA ALA A 37 -13.09 -11.74 -22.73
C ALA A 37 -13.61 -12.72 -23.81
N VAL A 38 -12.83 -13.71 -24.14
CA VAL A 38 -13.19 -14.75 -25.13
C VAL A 38 -14.42 -15.54 -24.65
N CYS A 39 -14.45 -15.92 -23.39
CA CYS A 39 -15.59 -16.58 -22.77
C CYS A 39 -16.86 -15.71 -22.76
N ALA A 40 -16.71 -14.38 -22.69
CA ALA A 40 -17.78 -13.42 -22.80
C ALA A 40 -18.25 -13.18 -24.25
N GLY A 41 -17.54 -13.71 -25.25
CA GLY A 41 -17.85 -13.55 -26.67
C GLY A 41 -17.23 -12.33 -27.34
N VAL A 42 -16.24 -11.70 -26.69
CA VAL A 42 -15.48 -10.58 -27.27
C VAL A 42 -14.53 -11.13 -28.34
N PRO A 43 -14.46 -10.54 -29.54
CA PRO A 43 -13.51 -10.93 -30.57
C PRO A 43 -12.05 -10.84 -30.09
N PHE A 44 -11.19 -11.72 -30.57
CA PHE A 44 -9.79 -11.83 -30.11
C PHE A 44 -8.99 -10.53 -30.22
N ASP A 45 -9.12 -9.82 -31.33
CA ASP A 45 -8.49 -8.53 -31.58
C ASP A 45 -8.95 -7.48 -30.54
N LYS A 46 -10.27 -7.37 -30.32
CA LYS A 46 -10.83 -6.44 -29.35
C LYS A 46 -10.48 -6.80 -27.91
N ALA A 47 -10.38 -8.08 -27.56
CA ALA A 47 -9.95 -8.52 -26.25
C ALA A 47 -8.53 -8.05 -25.93
N PHE A 48 -7.63 -8.11 -26.92
CA PHE A 48 -6.26 -7.63 -26.77
C PHE A 48 -6.19 -6.10 -26.71
N ASP A 49 -6.97 -5.41 -27.54
CA ASP A 49 -7.06 -3.94 -27.55
C ASP A 49 -7.61 -3.40 -26.21
N SER A 50 -8.64 -4.01 -25.65
CA SER A 50 -9.19 -3.65 -24.33
C SER A 50 -8.11 -3.75 -23.24
N PHE A 51 -7.37 -4.86 -23.21
CA PHE A 51 -6.31 -5.05 -22.22
C PHE A 51 -5.20 -4.02 -22.36
N THR A 52 -4.67 -3.81 -23.58
CA THR A 52 -3.56 -2.88 -23.84
C THR A 52 -3.96 -1.43 -23.60
N SER A 53 -5.19 -1.04 -23.93
CA SER A 53 -5.74 0.28 -23.62
C SER A 53 -5.80 0.50 -22.11
N GLY A 54 -6.28 -0.48 -21.34
CA GLY A 54 -6.32 -0.42 -19.88
C GLY A 54 -4.93 -0.33 -19.23
N VAL A 55 -3.95 -1.07 -19.78
CA VAL A 55 -2.53 -0.98 -19.39
C VAL A 55 -1.99 0.44 -19.61
N GLY A 56 -2.17 0.99 -20.81
CA GLY A 56 -1.68 2.33 -21.16
C GLY A 56 -2.31 3.42 -20.28
N GLY A 57 -3.63 3.38 -20.10
CA GLY A 57 -4.36 4.32 -19.25
C GLY A 57 -3.89 4.27 -17.78
N THR A 58 -3.65 3.09 -17.25
CA THR A 58 -3.20 2.93 -15.87
C THR A 58 -1.74 3.39 -15.67
N ILE A 59 -0.85 3.10 -16.60
CA ILE A 59 0.53 3.64 -16.54
C ILE A 59 0.50 5.16 -16.55
N SER A 60 -0.30 5.77 -17.42
CA SER A 60 -0.42 7.22 -17.51
C SER A 60 -0.94 7.86 -16.20
N ASN A 61 -1.94 7.25 -15.56
CA ASN A 61 -2.61 7.83 -14.40
C ASN A 61 -1.89 7.53 -13.07
N VAL A 62 -1.29 6.34 -12.92
CA VAL A 62 -0.78 5.84 -11.64
C VAL A 62 0.73 5.55 -11.70
N GLY A 63 1.27 5.15 -12.85
CA GLY A 63 2.67 4.74 -12.98
C GLY A 63 3.66 5.81 -12.56
N LEU A 64 3.42 7.08 -12.95
CA LEU A 64 4.27 8.21 -12.57
C LEU A 64 4.21 8.50 -11.06
N LEU A 65 3.05 8.33 -10.43
CA LEU A 65 2.90 8.53 -8.98
C LEU A 65 3.72 7.50 -8.20
N ILE A 66 3.66 6.23 -8.64
CA ILE A 66 4.46 5.14 -8.07
C ILE A 66 5.96 5.42 -8.26
N ALA A 67 6.38 5.87 -9.44
CA ALA A 67 7.77 6.20 -9.72
C ALA A 67 8.30 7.31 -8.80
N PHE A 68 7.58 8.43 -8.66
CA PHE A 68 7.97 9.51 -7.74
C PHE A 68 8.00 9.06 -6.28
N GLY A 69 7.01 8.30 -5.83
CA GLY A 69 7.02 7.72 -4.48
C GLY A 69 8.28 6.87 -4.22
N SER A 70 8.66 6.04 -5.18
CA SER A 70 9.88 5.22 -5.10
C SER A 70 11.17 6.06 -5.06
N ILE A 71 11.26 7.13 -5.87
CA ILE A 71 12.41 8.04 -5.85
C ILE A 71 12.55 8.69 -4.48
N ILE A 72 11.46 9.25 -3.93
CA ILE A 72 11.44 9.89 -2.61
C ILE A 72 11.90 8.90 -1.53
N GLY A 73 11.33 7.69 -1.51
CA GLY A 73 11.69 6.63 -0.57
C GLY A 73 13.16 6.22 -0.67
N THR A 74 13.66 6.04 -1.90
CA THR A 74 15.08 5.67 -2.14
C THR A 74 16.04 6.76 -1.68
N ILE A 75 15.76 8.03 -1.98
CA ILE A 75 16.59 9.16 -1.54
C ILE A 75 16.56 9.27 0.00
N LEU A 76 15.38 9.17 0.62
CA LEU A 76 15.23 9.20 2.07
C LEU A 76 16.06 8.10 2.76
N PHE A 77 16.05 6.90 2.19
CA PHE A 77 16.84 5.77 2.69
C PHE A 77 18.35 5.99 2.48
N LYS A 78 18.76 6.23 1.25
CA LYS A 78 20.19 6.35 0.88
C LYS A 78 20.88 7.54 1.52
N SER A 79 20.16 8.61 1.84
CA SER A 79 20.70 9.77 2.55
C SER A 79 20.90 9.54 4.05
N GLY A 80 20.34 8.47 4.63
CA GLY A 80 20.29 8.26 6.09
C GLY A 80 19.15 9.05 6.77
N GLY A 81 18.21 9.63 5.99
CA GLY A 81 17.06 10.35 6.53
C GLY A 81 16.13 9.45 7.34
N ALA A 82 15.90 8.22 6.87
CA ALA A 82 15.14 7.23 7.59
C ALA A 82 15.79 6.86 8.93
N ASP A 83 17.12 6.64 8.93
CA ASP A 83 17.91 6.35 10.15
C ASP A 83 17.81 7.50 11.16
N THR A 84 17.87 8.74 10.71
CA THR A 84 17.74 9.92 11.58
C THR A 84 16.39 9.95 12.31
N ILE A 85 15.30 9.61 11.60
CA ILE A 85 13.96 9.53 12.21
C ILE A 85 13.95 8.42 13.27
N VAL A 86 14.44 7.25 12.93
CA VAL A 86 14.51 6.10 13.83
C VAL A 86 15.29 6.45 15.09
N ASP A 87 16.54 6.91 14.94
CA ASP A 87 17.44 7.20 16.05
C ASP A 87 16.88 8.30 16.97
N THR A 88 16.28 9.35 16.39
CA THR A 88 15.69 10.45 17.15
C THR A 88 14.52 10.00 18.01
N ILE A 89 13.62 9.18 17.46
CA ILE A 89 12.46 8.68 18.20
C ILE A 89 12.90 7.67 19.26
N MET A 90 13.82 6.78 18.92
CA MET A 90 14.34 5.77 19.86
C MET A 90 15.06 6.41 21.05
N ALA A 91 15.90 7.42 20.82
CA ALA A 91 16.64 8.11 21.87
C ALA A 91 15.72 8.79 22.92
N LYS A 92 14.51 9.17 22.52
CA LYS A 92 13.52 9.85 23.38
C LYS A 92 12.48 8.89 24.00
N THR A 93 12.55 7.58 23.69
CA THR A 93 11.49 6.64 24.08
C THR A 93 11.97 5.73 25.23
N PRO A 94 11.26 5.72 26.38
CA PRO A 94 11.49 4.76 27.45
C PRO A 94 11.22 3.32 27.00
N LEU A 95 11.94 2.35 27.57
CA LEU A 95 11.84 0.93 27.20
C LEU A 95 10.41 0.39 27.21
N GLN A 96 9.57 0.81 28.18
CA GLN A 96 8.17 0.36 28.27
C GLN A 96 7.29 0.85 27.12
N ARG A 97 7.68 1.93 26.45
CA ARG A 97 6.95 2.52 25.32
C ARG A 97 7.51 2.14 23.95
N LEU A 98 8.54 1.30 23.89
CA LEU A 98 9.15 0.86 22.62
C LEU A 98 8.15 0.29 21.60
N PRO A 99 7.13 -0.52 21.98
CA PRO A 99 6.15 -0.99 21.00
C PRO A 99 5.40 0.15 20.29
N TRP A 100 5.09 1.23 21.02
CA TRP A 100 4.45 2.42 20.47
C TRP A 100 5.41 3.21 19.57
N ALA A 101 6.68 3.32 19.98
CA ALA A 101 7.69 3.97 19.17
C ALA A 101 7.93 3.21 17.86
N MET A 102 7.98 1.88 17.89
CA MET A 102 8.13 1.07 16.68
C MET A 102 6.97 1.27 15.71
N ALA A 103 5.72 1.30 16.21
CA ALA A 103 4.55 1.61 15.38
C ALA A 103 4.63 3.02 14.78
N LEU A 104 5.03 4.02 15.59
CA LEU A 104 5.16 5.41 15.12
C LEU A 104 6.28 5.57 14.08
N ILE A 105 7.44 4.96 14.31
CA ILE A 105 8.56 4.97 13.37
C ILE A 105 8.12 4.36 12.04
N ALA A 106 7.52 3.17 12.10
CA ALA A 106 7.04 2.47 10.91
C ALA A 106 5.97 3.28 10.17
N PHE A 107 5.08 3.94 10.91
CA PHE A 107 4.06 4.80 10.33
C PHE A 107 4.68 6.02 9.63
N ILE A 108 5.63 6.71 10.24
CA ILE A 108 6.27 7.89 9.63
C ILE A 108 7.14 7.48 8.44
N VAL A 109 8.06 6.53 8.65
CA VAL A 109 9.03 6.10 7.63
C VAL A 109 8.33 5.39 6.47
N GLY A 110 7.26 4.68 6.76
CA GLY A 110 6.49 3.92 5.77
C GLY A 110 5.68 4.78 4.80
N ILE A 111 5.35 6.05 5.11
CA ILE A 111 4.53 6.89 4.20
C ILE A 111 5.09 6.92 2.76
N PRO A 112 6.39 7.22 2.52
CA PRO A 112 6.95 7.27 1.18
C PRO A 112 7.54 5.93 0.71
N MET A 113 7.49 4.87 1.52
CA MET A 113 8.20 3.61 1.23
C MET A 113 7.25 2.46 0.98
N PHE A 114 7.58 1.60 0.02
CA PHE A 114 6.88 0.33 -0.17
C PHE A 114 7.11 -0.60 1.02
N PHE A 115 6.13 -1.47 1.28
CA PHE A 115 6.13 -2.37 2.43
C PHE A 115 7.43 -3.17 2.54
N GLU A 116 7.87 -3.82 1.47
CA GLU A 116 9.06 -4.67 1.46
C GLU A 116 10.34 -3.89 1.82
N VAL A 117 10.47 -2.68 1.28
CA VAL A 117 11.62 -1.79 1.58
C VAL A 117 11.57 -1.34 3.03
N GLY A 118 10.38 -0.94 3.52
CA GLY A 118 10.17 -0.57 4.91
C GLY A 118 10.52 -1.71 5.88
N VAL A 119 10.15 -2.95 5.54
CA VAL A 119 10.50 -4.15 6.33
C VAL A 119 12.01 -4.34 6.40
N VAL A 120 12.72 -4.31 5.27
CA VAL A 120 14.19 -4.48 5.23
C VAL A 120 14.91 -3.43 6.07
N ILE A 121 14.42 -2.17 6.07
CA ILE A 121 15.00 -1.07 6.84
C ILE A 121 14.71 -1.20 8.35
N LEU A 122 13.47 -1.55 8.70
CA LEU A 122 13.04 -1.53 10.10
C LEU A 122 13.42 -2.81 10.86
N ILE A 123 13.61 -3.94 10.20
CA ILE A 123 13.96 -5.19 10.89
C ILE A 123 15.26 -5.07 11.69
N PRO A 124 16.39 -4.57 11.17
CA PRO A 124 17.59 -4.37 11.97
C PRO A 124 17.35 -3.52 13.21
N VAL A 125 16.54 -2.46 13.09
CA VAL A 125 16.16 -1.59 14.21
C VAL A 125 15.34 -2.33 15.25
N VAL A 126 14.36 -3.12 14.81
CA VAL A 126 13.52 -3.97 15.69
C VAL A 126 14.37 -4.97 16.43
N LEU A 127 15.30 -5.67 15.74
CA LEU A 127 16.17 -6.66 16.33
C LEU A 127 17.14 -6.01 17.34
N PHE A 128 17.74 -4.87 16.98
CA PHE A 128 18.62 -4.10 17.88
C PHE A 128 17.86 -3.66 19.14
N ALA A 129 16.67 -3.08 18.98
CA ALA A 129 15.84 -2.64 20.09
C ALA A 129 15.38 -3.81 20.99
N ALA A 130 15.03 -4.95 20.40
CA ALA A 130 14.64 -6.16 21.13
C ALA A 130 15.80 -6.73 21.95
N ARG A 131 17.01 -6.81 21.37
CA ARG A 131 18.22 -7.26 22.08
C ARG A 131 18.56 -6.32 23.25
N ARG A 132 18.58 -5.00 23.00
CA ARG A 132 18.92 -3.99 24.02
C ARG A 132 17.92 -3.94 25.16
N SER A 133 16.64 -4.12 24.88
CA SER A 133 15.57 -4.13 25.89
C SER A 133 15.32 -5.50 26.51
N LYS A 134 16.00 -6.56 26.04
CA LYS A 134 15.76 -7.96 26.39
C LYS A 134 14.29 -8.36 26.25
N SER A 135 13.61 -7.79 25.26
CA SER A 135 12.20 -8.04 24.99
C SER A 135 12.06 -9.09 23.88
N PRO A 136 10.94 -9.86 23.87
CA PRO A 136 10.61 -10.70 22.72
C PRO A 136 10.58 -9.88 21.43
N VAL A 137 11.16 -10.42 20.33
CA VAL A 137 11.19 -9.72 19.04
C VAL A 137 9.78 -9.40 18.52
N VAL A 138 8.82 -10.28 18.80
CA VAL A 138 7.41 -10.11 18.43
C VAL A 138 6.78 -8.87 19.07
N LEU A 139 7.19 -8.51 20.30
CA LEU A 139 6.67 -7.34 21.02
C LEU A 139 6.95 -6.02 20.28
N LEU A 140 8.07 -5.93 19.60
CA LEU A 140 8.51 -4.73 18.86
C LEU A 140 8.26 -4.86 17.36
N GLY A 141 8.39 -6.07 16.81
CA GLY A 141 8.24 -6.35 15.40
C GLY A 141 6.79 -6.23 14.92
N ILE A 142 5.83 -6.78 15.65
CA ILE A 142 4.42 -6.69 15.26
C ILE A 142 3.94 -5.24 15.17
N PRO A 143 4.24 -4.32 16.12
CA PRO A 143 3.91 -2.91 15.95
C PRO A 143 4.55 -2.24 14.74
N ALA A 144 5.81 -2.55 14.43
CA ALA A 144 6.49 -2.02 13.26
C ALA A 144 5.83 -2.52 11.96
N LEU A 145 5.58 -3.83 11.86
CA LEU A 145 4.93 -4.43 10.71
C LEU A 145 3.49 -3.90 10.53
N ALA A 146 2.73 -3.75 11.62
CA ALA A 146 1.38 -3.18 11.58
C ALA A 146 1.38 -1.74 11.04
N GLY A 147 2.37 -0.91 11.42
CA GLY A 147 2.53 0.44 10.89
C GLY A 147 2.73 0.44 9.37
N LEU A 148 3.65 -0.38 8.87
CA LEU A 148 3.93 -0.50 7.44
C LEU A 148 2.73 -1.05 6.66
N SER A 149 2.11 -2.13 7.16
CA SER A 149 1.00 -2.81 6.49
C SER A 149 -0.25 -1.92 6.42
N THR A 150 -0.52 -1.16 7.48
CA THR A 150 -1.63 -0.22 7.52
C THR A 150 -1.48 0.88 6.46
N LEU A 151 -0.28 1.44 6.32
CA LEU A 151 0.00 2.42 5.27
C LEU A 151 -0.14 1.81 3.88
N HIS A 152 0.38 0.60 3.70
CA HIS A 152 0.27 -0.14 2.44
C HIS A 152 -1.19 -0.37 2.03
N ALA A 153 -2.08 -0.63 2.99
CA ALA A 153 -3.50 -0.86 2.75
C ALA A 153 -4.31 0.42 2.49
N PHE A 154 -4.02 1.52 3.21
CA PHE A 154 -4.94 2.65 3.28
C PHE A 154 -4.39 3.97 2.74
N VAL A 155 -3.08 4.14 2.68
CA VAL A 155 -2.51 5.48 2.52
C VAL A 155 -1.76 5.63 1.19
N PRO A 156 -2.22 6.53 0.27
CA PRO A 156 -1.37 6.91 -0.85
C PRO A 156 -0.07 7.57 -0.35
N PRO A 157 1.05 7.43 -1.05
CA PRO A 157 1.21 6.96 -2.43
C PRO A 157 1.49 5.46 -2.61
N HIS A 158 1.08 4.61 -1.68
CA HIS A 158 1.25 3.16 -1.88
C HIS A 158 0.50 2.64 -3.12
N PRO A 159 1.05 1.65 -3.87
CA PRO A 159 0.51 1.20 -5.14
C PRO A 159 -0.93 0.69 -5.06
N GLY A 160 -1.28 -0.03 -4.00
CA GLY A 160 -2.64 -0.54 -3.78
C GLY A 160 -3.68 0.58 -3.76
N PRO A 161 -3.64 1.50 -2.78
CA PRO A 161 -4.54 2.65 -2.71
C PRO A 161 -4.54 3.50 -3.98
N LEU A 162 -3.37 3.81 -4.57
CA LEU A 162 -3.31 4.59 -5.81
C LEU A 162 -4.05 3.90 -6.96
N THR A 163 -3.88 2.59 -7.10
CA THR A 163 -4.55 1.82 -8.16
C THR A 163 -6.05 1.81 -7.95
N ALA A 164 -6.52 1.59 -6.73
CA ALA A 164 -7.95 1.60 -6.40
C ALA A 164 -8.56 2.99 -6.63
N ILE A 165 -7.86 4.06 -6.22
CA ILE A 165 -8.27 5.45 -6.48
C ILE A 165 -8.41 5.69 -7.99
N GLY A 166 -7.40 5.30 -8.78
CA GLY A 166 -7.42 5.46 -10.24
C GLY A 166 -8.49 4.60 -10.92
N ALA A 167 -8.70 3.36 -10.44
CA ALA A 167 -9.71 2.46 -11.00
C ALA A 167 -11.14 2.95 -10.76
N LEU A 168 -11.42 3.42 -9.54
CA LEU A 168 -12.76 3.86 -9.10
C LEU A 168 -13.02 5.35 -9.32
N ASN A 169 -12.05 6.10 -9.88
CA ASN A 169 -12.09 7.56 -10.02
C ASN A 169 -12.38 8.28 -8.67
N ALA A 170 -11.84 7.74 -7.57
CA ALA A 170 -11.99 8.34 -6.26
C ALA A 170 -11.10 9.59 -6.11
N ASN A 171 -11.49 10.52 -5.23
CA ASN A 171 -10.68 11.68 -4.92
C ASN A 171 -9.50 11.28 -4.03
N LEU A 172 -8.28 11.52 -4.50
CA LEU A 172 -7.06 11.10 -3.81
C LEU A 172 -6.91 11.80 -2.45
N GLY A 173 -7.19 13.09 -2.36
CA GLY A 173 -7.05 13.84 -1.11
C GLY A 173 -8.08 13.43 -0.07
N ILE A 174 -9.34 13.16 -0.45
CA ILE A 174 -10.36 12.63 0.45
C ILE A 174 -9.93 11.22 0.91
N THR A 175 -9.47 10.38 -0.02
CA THR A 175 -8.98 9.03 0.32
C THR A 175 -7.78 9.09 1.26
N LEU A 176 -6.84 10.00 1.03
CA LEU A 176 -5.69 10.21 1.91
C LEU A 176 -6.13 10.65 3.31
N ALA A 177 -7.04 11.63 3.42
CA ALA A 177 -7.53 12.12 4.70
C ALA A 177 -8.24 11.01 5.49
N LEU A 178 -9.19 10.32 4.86
CA LEU A 178 -9.93 9.23 5.49
C LEU A 178 -9.02 8.03 5.77
N GLY A 179 -8.07 7.74 4.88
CA GLY A 179 -7.07 6.70 5.06
C GLY A 179 -6.21 6.94 6.31
N LEU A 180 -5.75 8.16 6.55
CA LEU A 180 -5.02 8.51 7.77
C LEU A 180 -5.89 8.39 9.03
N ILE A 181 -7.17 8.77 8.95
CA ILE A 181 -8.12 8.61 10.06
C ILE A 181 -8.34 7.12 10.40
N VAL A 182 -8.52 6.26 9.39
CA VAL A 182 -8.68 4.82 9.56
C VAL A 182 -7.38 4.16 10.03
N ALA A 183 -6.24 4.61 9.53
CA ALA A 183 -4.93 4.05 9.82
C ALA A 183 -4.56 4.15 11.31
N ILE A 184 -4.86 5.27 11.98
CA ILE A 184 -4.47 5.48 13.39
C ILE A 184 -5.05 4.41 14.33
N PRO A 185 -6.38 4.21 14.43
CA PRO A 185 -6.94 3.18 15.29
C PRO A 185 -6.52 1.76 14.84
N THR A 186 -6.38 1.55 13.54
CA THR A 186 -5.96 0.27 12.99
C THR A 186 -4.54 -0.11 13.45
N VAL A 187 -3.58 0.81 13.34
CA VAL A 187 -2.21 0.58 13.83
C VAL A 187 -2.19 0.37 15.35
N ILE A 188 -2.95 1.14 16.10
CA ILE A 188 -2.99 1.02 17.57
C ILE A 188 -3.46 -0.39 17.97
N ILE A 189 -4.52 -0.87 17.36
CA ILE A 189 -5.13 -2.15 17.75
C ILE A 189 -4.31 -3.33 17.21
N SER A 190 -3.96 -3.34 15.92
CA SER A 190 -3.20 -4.43 15.30
C SER A 190 -1.71 -4.44 15.67
N GLY A 191 -1.14 -3.30 16.04
CA GLY A 191 0.27 -3.13 16.39
C GLY A 191 0.51 -3.24 17.91
N PRO A 192 0.63 -2.12 18.65
CA PRO A 192 1.05 -2.14 20.05
C PRO A 192 0.14 -2.95 20.98
N LEU A 193 -1.18 -2.95 20.77
CA LEU A 193 -2.11 -3.71 21.63
C LEU A 193 -2.02 -5.20 21.32
N PHE A 194 -2.17 -5.60 20.06
CA PHE A 194 -2.05 -7.01 19.68
C PHE A 194 -0.62 -7.54 19.86
N GLY A 195 0.41 -6.74 19.60
CA GLY A 195 1.80 -7.13 19.78
C GLY A 195 2.14 -7.58 21.21
N ARG A 196 1.50 -6.98 22.22
CA ARG A 196 1.62 -7.44 23.62
C ARG A 196 1.02 -8.83 23.83
N LEU A 197 -0.09 -9.13 23.17
CA LEU A 197 -0.73 -10.44 23.24
C LEU A 197 0.08 -11.48 22.46
N ALA A 198 0.48 -11.14 21.23
CA ALA A 198 1.29 -11.98 20.37
C ALA A 198 2.63 -12.36 21.02
N ALA A 199 3.28 -11.41 21.72
CA ALA A 199 4.53 -11.66 22.44
C ALA A 199 4.37 -12.63 23.63
N LYS A 200 3.18 -12.71 24.25
CA LYS A 200 2.89 -13.73 25.27
C LYS A 200 2.73 -15.12 24.66
N TRP A 201 2.20 -15.21 23.45
CA TRP A 201 2.03 -16.49 22.75
C TRP A 201 3.32 -16.98 22.12
N VAL A 202 4.18 -16.07 21.68
CA VAL A 202 5.44 -16.34 20.97
C VAL A 202 6.55 -15.50 21.60
N PRO A 203 7.05 -15.87 22.80
CA PRO A 203 8.04 -15.10 23.53
C PRO A 203 9.48 -15.42 23.07
N ILE A 204 9.76 -15.31 21.75
CA ILE A 204 11.07 -15.59 21.18
C ILE A 204 11.99 -14.38 21.31
N ALA A 205 13.26 -14.65 21.61
CA ALA A 205 14.32 -13.64 21.58
C ALA A 205 14.64 -13.23 20.14
N ALA A 206 15.27 -12.06 19.96
CA ALA A 206 15.79 -11.70 18.66
C ALA A 206 16.91 -12.68 18.23
N PRO A 207 16.92 -13.15 16.97
CA PRO A 207 17.96 -14.03 16.46
C PRO A 207 19.37 -13.45 16.68
N GLU A 208 20.35 -14.29 16.98
CA GLU A 208 21.74 -13.90 17.17
C GLU A 208 22.50 -13.71 15.85
N ASN A 209 21.86 -13.96 14.72
CA ASN A 209 22.51 -13.92 13.41
C ASN A 209 23.20 -12.58 13.16
N GLU A 210 24.49 -12.70 12.88
CA GLU A 210 25.48 -11.69 12.51
C GLU A 210 25.22 -11.04 11.12
N ALA A 211 24.02 -10.86 10.68
CA ALA A 211 23.81 -9.79 9.73
C ALA A 211 24.12 -8.51 10.51
N GLU A 212 25.39 -8.18 10.65
CA GLU A 212 25.84 -6.82 10.85
C GLU A 212 25.07 -6.00 9.83
N ALA A 213 24.00 -5.34 10.28
CA ALA A 213 23.46 -4.23 9.56
C ALA A 213 24.69 -3.40 9.15
N GLU A 214 24.89 -3.18 7.85
CA GLU A 214 25.92 -2.24 7.38
C GLU A 214 25.88 -1.08 8.35
N ALA A 215 27.01 -0.87 9.04
CA ALA A 215 27.08 0.06 10.15
C ALA A 215 26.45 1.38 9.72
N PRO A 216 25.52 1.93 10.49
CA PRO A 216 24.80 3.13 10.08
C PRO A 216 25.84 4.13 9.60
N LYS A 217 25.65 4.71 8.41
CA LYS A 217 26.57 5.75 7.89
C LYS A 217 26.93 6.68 9.02
N SER A 218 28.21 7.02 9.17
CA SER A 218 28.69 7.88 10.24
C SER A 218 27.78 9.09 10.43
N ALA A 219 27.42 9.40 11.66
CA ALA A 219 26.41 10.42 12.01
C ALA A 219 26.73 11.83 11.46
N GLU A 220 27.96 12.06 11.00
CA GLU A 220 28.47 13.36 10.56
C GLU A 220 27.84 13.93 9.28
N ASN A 221 27.16 13.13 8.44
CA ASN A 221 26.57 13.56 7.16
C ASN A 221 25.11 13.15 6.99
N ARG A 222 24.34 13.00 8.08
CA ARG A 222 22.91 12.68 7.98
C ARG A 222 22.06 13.95 8.00
N PRO A 223 20.91 13.98 7.27
CA PRO A 223 20.00 15.10 7.36
C PRO A 223 19.40 15.23 8.76
N SER A 224 19.01 16.44 9.14
CA SER A 224 18.31 16.66 10.41
C SER A 224 16.95 15.97 10.43
N PHE A 225 16.44 15.65 11.63
CA PHE A 225 15.09 15.08 11.80
C PHE A 225 14.01 15.95 11.12
N GLY A 226 14.09 17.28 11.27
CA GLY A 226 13.12 18.19 10.65
C GLY A 226 13.19 18.14 9.12
N THR A 227 14.39 18.07 8.53
CA THR A 227 14.58 17.95 7.07
C THR A 227 14.01 16.62 6.54
N ALA A 228 14.31 15.50 7.20
CA ALA A 228 13.79 14.19 6.79
C ALA A 228 12.26 14.14 6.91
N LEU A 229 11.72 14.62 8.03
CA LEU A 229 10.27 14.67 8.27
C LEU A 229 9.55 15.61 7.28
N SER A 230 10.14 16.76 6.93
CA SER A 230 9.53 17.69 5.97
C SER A 230 9.40 17.06 4.57
N VAL A 231 10.38 16.27 4.12
CA VAL A 231 10.29 15.53 2.84
C VAL A 231 9.13 14.52 2.87
N ILE A 232 8.96 13.80 3.99
CA ILE A 232 7.88 12.82 4.13
C ILE A 232 6.50 13.48 4.12
N LEU A 233 6.35 14.58 4.85
CA LEU A 233 5.05 15.23 5.06
C LEU A 233 4.66 16.18 3.93
N LEU A 234 5.61 16.69 3.14
CA LEU A 234 5.34 17.68 2.10
C LEU A 234 4.23 17.25 1.12
N PRO A 235 4.25 16.06 0.50
CA PRO A 235 3.19 15.68 -0.43
C PRO A 235 1.84 15.53 0.28
N VAL A 236 1.83 15.01 1.51
CA VAL A 236 0.61 14.88 2.33
C VAL A 236 -0.02 16.25 2.59
N VAL A 237 0.80 17.23 3.01
CA VAL A 237 0.34 18.59 3.30
C VAL A 237 -0.21 19.26 2.04
N LEU A 238 0.49 19.16 0.91
CA LEU A 238 0.05 19.75 -0.36
C LEU A 238 -1.29 19.16 -0.84
N MET A 239 -1.43 17.82 -0.81
CA MET A 239 -2.65 17.14 -1.24
C MET A 239 -3.83 17.44 -0.31
N LEU A 240 -3.62 17.44 1.02
CA LEU A 240 -4.66 17.82 1.98
C LEU A 240 -5.09 19.27 1.82
N ALA A 241 -4.14 20.19 1.61
CA ALA A 241 -4.47 21.61 1.38
C ALA A 241 -5.35 21.80 0.13
N ALA A 242 -5.03 21.12 -0.98
CA ALA A 242 -5.87 21.12 -2.19
C ALA A 242 -7.28 20.58 -1.92
N SER A 243 -7.38 19.48 -1.17
CA SER A 243 -8.69 18.91 -0.81
C SER A 243 -9.53 19.86 0.07
N ILE A 244 -8.90 20.57 1.00
CA ILE A 244 -9.60 21.59 1.81
C ILE A 244 -10.11 22.74 0.92
N VAL A 245 -9.30 23.20 -0.03
CA VAL A 245 -9.68 24.23 -0.99
C VAL A 245 -10.89 23.80 -1.84
N ASP A 246 -10.89 22.55 -2.31
CA ASP A 246 -12.02 21.99 -3.07
C ASP A 246 -13.28 21.89 -2.22
N LEU A 247 -13.18 21.33 -1.02
CA LEU A 247 -14.32 21.16 -0.10
C LEU A 247 -14.94 22.49 0.35
N THR A 248 -14.12 23.55 0.45
CA THR A 248 -14.58 24.90 0.84
C THR A 248 -15.06 25.75 -0.34
N GLY A 249 -15.02 25.22 -1.57
CA GLY A 249 -15.41 25.95 -2.78
C GLY A 249 -14.48 27.10 -3.16
N GLN A 250 -13.27 27.16 -2.55
CA GLN A 250 -12.29 28.22 -2.78
C GLN A 250 -11.44 28.02 -4.05
N ASN A 251 -11.60 26.92 -4.76
CA ASN A 251 -10.87 26.57 -5.99
C ASN A 251 -11.10 27.56 -7.15
N THR A 252 -12.12 28.41 -7.06
CA THR A 252 -12.40 29.48 -8.04
C THR A 252 -11.54 30.74 -7.81
N THR A 253 -11.00 30.93 -6.61
CA THR A 253 -10.14 32.06 -6.26
C THR A 253 -8.74 31.92 -6.86
N ALA A 254 -8.00 33.06 -7.03
CA ALA A 254 -6.65 33.01 -7.59
C ALA A 254 -5.69 32.15 -6.73
N TRP A 255 -5.70 32.34 -5.41
CA TRP A 255 -4.87 31.60 -4.48
C TRP A 255 -5.32 30.12 -4.36
N GLY A 256 -6.65 29.89 -4.39
CA GLY A 256 -7.22 28.55 -4.34
C GLY A 256 -6.80 27.71 -5.55
N ARG A 257 -6.79 28.29 -6.75
CA ARG A 257 -6.28 27.63 -7.96
C ARG A 257 -4.81 27.24 -7.86
N VAL A 258 -3.98 28.12 -7.25
CA VAL A 258 -2.56 27.80 -7.03
C VAL A 258 -2.41 26.63 -6.07
N ILE A 259 -3.12 26.63 -4.94
CA ILE A 259 -3.07 25.53 -3.97
C ILE A 259 -3.61 24.23 -4.58
N ALA A 260 -4.73 24.29 -5.30
CA ALA A 260 -5.27 23.11 -5.99
C ALA A 260 -4.28 22.53 -7.00
N PHE A 261 -3.59 23.40 -7.77
CA PHE A 261 -2.53 22.96 -8.69
C PHE A 261 -1.34 22.32 -7.97
N LEU A 262 -0.81 22.98 -6.92
CA LEU A 262 0.33 22.47 -6.15
C LEU A 262 0.01 21.14 -5.44
N GLY A 263 -1.24 20.95 -5.01
CA GLY A 263 -1.72 19.73 -4.37
C GLY A 263 -2.23 18.67 -5.36
N THR A 264 -2.20 18.92 -6.67
CA THR A 264 -2.42 17.87 -7.67
C THR A 264 -1.40 16.74 -7.42
N PRO A 265 -1.81 15.47 -7.33
CA PRO A 265 -0.93 14.38 -6.89
C PRO A 265 0.41 14.32 -7.60
N LEU A 266 0.38 14.43 -8.92
CA LEU A 266 1.60 14.40 -9.74
C LEU A 266 2.52 15.59 -9.44
N VAL A 267 1.96 16.78 -9.28
CA VAL A 267 2.70 18.02 -8.99
C VAL A 267 3.27 17.97 -7.58
N ALA A 268 2.48 17.57 -6.59
CA ALA A 268 2.92 17.43 -5.20
C ALA A 268 4.09 16.46 -5.05
N LEU A 269 4.00 15.28 -5.70
CA LEU A 269 5.08 14.29 -5.68
C LEU A 269 6.32 14.76 -6.48
N LEU A 270 6.14 15.43 -7.61
CA LEU A 270 7.26 16.03 -8.36
C LEU A 270 8.00 17.08 -7.52
N ILE A 271 7.27 18.02 -6.90
CA ILE A 271 7.86 19.03 -6.02
C ILE A 271 8.62 18.36 -4.87
N THR A 272 8.00 17.35 -4.26
CA THR A 272 8.63 16.59 -3.17
C THR A 272 9.88 15.85 -3.63
N THR A 273 9.87 15.26 -4.83
CA THR A 273 11.04 14.61 -5.42
C THR A 273 12.20 15.60 -5.60
N VAL A 274 11.93 16.76 -6.19
CA VAL A 274 12.94 17.81 -6.35
C VAL A 274 13.44 18.30 -4.99
N PHE A 275 12.53 18.52 -4.04
CA PHE A 275 12.90 18.90 -2.68
C PHE A 275 13.76 17.83 -1.98
N ALA A 276 13.43 16.55 -2.12
CA ALA A 276 14.23 15.43 -1.60
C ALA A 276 15.64 15.38 -2.22
N MET A 277 15.74 15.56 -3.55
CA MET A 277 17.03 15.62 -4.24
C MET A 277 17.92 16.76 -3.70
N VAL A 278 17.32 17.92 -3.43
CA VAL A 278 18.04 19.08 -2.89
C VAL A 278 18.37 18.87 -1.42
N ALA A 279 17.36 18.65 -0.58
CA ALA A 279 17.48 18.66 0.88
C ALA A 279 18.19 17.40 1.44
N LEU A 280 17.94 16.25 0.85
CA LEU A 280 18.52 14.97 1.27
C LEU A 280 19.68 14.50 0.37
N GLY A 281 19.81 15.10 -0.82
CA GLY A 281 20.89 14.81 -1.75
C GLY A 281 21.98 15.89 -1.70
N TYR A 282 21.79 16.97 -2.42
CA TYR A 282 22.84 17.99 -2.63
C TYR A 282 23.26 18.71 -1.34
N MET A 283 22.34 19.05 -0.45
CA MET A 283 22.68 19.68 0.85
C MET A 283 23.41 18.72 1.78
N GLN A 284 23.29 17.39 1.57
CA GLN A 284 24.07 16.37 2.27
C GLN A 284 25.39 16.02 1.54
N LYS A 285 25.83 16.90 0.61
CA LYS A 285 27.10 16.80 -0.14
C LYS A 285 27.21 15.58 -1.05
N PHE A 286 26.09 14.95 -1.44
CA PHE A 286 26.13 13.96 -2.51
C PHE A 286 26.43 14.61 -3.86
N SER A 287 27.24 13.95 -4.68
CA SER A 287 27.54 14.40 -6.04
C SER A 287 26.27 14.27 -6.93
N ARG A 288 26.26 14.96 -8.07
CA ARG A 288 25.18 14.86 -9.05
C ARG A 288 25.01 13.41 -9.53
N ASP A 289 26.11 12.72 -9.77
CA ASP A 289 26.07 11.32 -10.22
C ASP A 289 25.50 10.39 -9.13
N ALA A 290 25.83 10.63 -7.87
CA ALA A 290 25.27 9.88 -6.75
C ALA A 290 23.74 10.07 -6.63
N VAL A 291 23.25 11.32 -6.73
CA VAL A 291 21.82 11.61 -6.69
C VAL A 291 21.10 10.99 -7.88
N ASN A 292 21.65 11.12 -9.11
CA ASN A 292 21.11 10.48 -10.30
C ASN A 292 21.14 8.95 -10.19
N GLY A 293 22.19 8.38 -9.59
CA GLY A 293 22.29 6.95 -9.30
C GLY A 293 21.17 6.45 -8.36
N MET A 294 20.82 7.23 -7.32
CA MET A 294 19.70 6.92 -6.43
C MET A 294 18.36 6.91 -7.20
N VAL A 295 18.15 7.90 -8.08
CA VAL A 295 16.96 7.96 -8.94
C VAL A 295 16.91 6.75 -9.87
N GLY A 296 18.01 6.41 -10.54
CA GLY A 296 18.07 5.25 -11.44
C GLY A 296 17.78 3.92 -10.72
N GLN A 297 18.34 3.73 -9.52
CA GLN A 297 18.10 2.54 -8.70
C GLN A 297 16.65 2.40 -8.24
N SER A 298 15.94 3.52 -8.02
CA SER A 298 14.54 3.49 -7.60
C SER A 298 13.62 2.84 -8.63
N PHE A 299 13.92 2.95 -9.92
CA PHE A 299 13.10 2.36 -10.98
C PHE A 299 13.17 0.84 -11.00
N GLY A 300 14.34 0.25 -10.71
CA GLY A 300 14.49 -1.20 -10.64
C GLY A 300 13.58 -1.85 -9.60
N SER A 301 13.40 -1.20 -8.45
CA SER A 301 12.58 -1.72 -7.35
C SER A 301 11.07 -1.69 -7.65
N VAL A 302 10.59 -0.81 -8.54
CA VAL A 302 9.16 -0.63 -8.81
C VAL A 302 8.70 -1.08 -10.19
N ALA A 303 9.62 -1.44 -11.09
CA ALA A 303 9.26 -1.84 -12.45
C ALA A 303 8.24 -3.00 -12.47
N GLY A 304 8.46 -4.03 -11.66
CA GLY A 304 7.54 -5.15 -11.53
C GLY A 304 6.17 -4.73 -10.98
N ILE A 305 6.16 -3.82 -9.99
CA ILE A 305 4.92 -3.30 -9.39
C ILE A 305 4.12 -2.50 -10.43
N ILE A 306 4.78 -1.63 -11.19
CA ILE A 306 4.13 -0.83 -12.25
C ILE A 306 3.49 -1.75 -13.29
N LEU A 307 4.19 -2.83 -13.70
CA LEU A 307 3.65 -3.80 -14.65
C LEU A 307 2.44 -4.57 -14.10
N ILE A 308 2.45 -4.98 -12.83
CA ILE A 308 1.31 -5.65 -12.19
C ILE A 308 0.10 -4.70 -12.10
N VAL A 309 0.33 -3.47 -11.67
CA VAL A 309 -0.71 -2.43 -11.57
C VAL A 309 -1.30 -2.12 -12.95
N ALA A 310 -0.45 -2.01 -13.96
CA ALA A 310 -0.87 -1.80 -15.35
C ALA A 310 -1.70 -2.97 -15.89
N ALA A 311 -1.29 -4.22 -15.61
CA ALA A 311 -2.07 -5.41 -16.00
C ALA A 311 -3.44 -5.46 -15.31
N GLY A 312 -3.53 -4.96 -14.06
CA GLY A 312 -4.83 -4.79 -13.38
C GLY A 312 -5.73 -3.76 -14.07
N GLY A 313 -5.15 -2.69 -14.60
CA GLY A 313 -5.87 -1.76 -15.46
C GLY A 313 -6.37 -2.40 -16.76
N GLY A 314 -5.57 -3.28 -17.35
CA GLY A 314 -5.95 -4.11 -18.48
C GLY A 314 -7.14 -5.03 -18.13
N PHE A 315 -7.07 -5.74 -17.00
CA PHE A 315 -8.17 -6.56 -16.48
C PHE A 315 -9.45 -5.74 -16.24
N LYS A 316 -9.34 -4.57 -15.60
CA LYS A 316 -10.45 -3.62 -15.42
C LYS A 316 -11.11 -3.27 -16.77
N GLN A 317 -10.30 -2.83 -17.75
CA GLN A 317 -10.84 -2.42 -19.05
C GLN A 317 -11.52 -3.58 -19.77
N THR A 318 -10.95 -4.78 -19.70
CA THR A 318 -11.56 -5.99 -20.24
C THR A 318 -12.91 -6.31 -19.58
N LEU A 319 -13.04 -6.15 -18.25
CA LEU A 319 -14.32 -6.29 -17.54
C LEU A 319 -15.39 -5.29 -18.05
N VAL A 320 -14.97 -4.04 -18.24
CA VAL A 320 -15.87 -2.97 -18.73
C VAL A 320 -16.32 -3.27 -20.15
N ASP A 321 -15.39 -3.50 -21.08
CA ASP A 321 -15.69 -3.67 -22.50
C ASP A 321 -16.43 -4.97 -22.82
N SER A 322 -16.33 -5.98 -21.95
CA SER A 322 -17.09 -7.23 -22.08
C SER A 322 -18.52 -7.15 -21.53
N GLY A 323 -18.91 -6.05 -20.85
CA GLY A 323 -20.20 -5.90 -20.17
C GLY A 323 -20.36 -6.76 -18.92
N ILE A 324 -19.32 -7.49 -18.52
CA ILE A 324 -19.33 -8.33 -17.31
C ILE A 324 -19.54 -7.45 -16.07
N GLY A 325 -18.92 -6.27 -16.08
CA GLY A 325 -18.97 -5.35 -14.97
C GLY A 325 -20.39 -4.96 -14.58
N ASP A 326 -21.26 -4.66 -15.55
CA ASP A 326 -22.66 -4.27 -15.33
C ASP A 326 -23.47 -5.42 -14.72
N VAL A 327 -23.23 -6.66 -15.17
CA VAL A 327 -23.92 -7.85 -14.64
C VAL A 327 -23.53 -8.10 -13.19
N ILE A 328 -22.24 -7.93 -12.83
CA ILE A 328 -21.78 -8.04 -11.44
C ILE A 328 -22.42 -6.96 -10.58
N ALA A 329 -22.46 -5.70 -11.05
CA ALA A 329 -23.08 -4.59 -10.32
C ALA A 329 -24.56 -4.86 -10.04
N ASN A 330 -25.31 -5.29 -11.05
CA ASN A 330 -26.73 -5.63 -10.89
C ASN A 330 -26.92 -6.76 -9.87
N SER A 331 -26.11 -7.82 -9.94
CA SER A 331 -26.18 -8.95 -9.00
C SER A 331 -25.90 -8.54 -7.55
N ILE A 332 -24.95 -7.63 -7.32
CA ILE A 332 -24.66 -7.11 -5.96
C ILE A 332 -25.78 -6.19 -5.50
N THR A 333 -26.30 -5.34 -6.38
CA THR A 333 -27.44 -4.46 -6.07
C THR A 333 -28.69 -5.27 -5.71
N GLU A 334 -28.99 -6.34 -6.45
CA GLU A 334 -30.09 -7.26 -6.16
C GLU A 334 -29.89 -8.02 -4.84
N SER A 335 -28.66 -8.32 -4.45
CA SER A 335 -28.35 -9.01 -3.19
C SER A 335 -28.52 -8.11 -1.95
N ALA A 336 -28.78 -6.81 -2.11
CA ALA A 336 -28.83 -5.81 -1.05
C ALA A 336 -27.57 -5.76 -0.16
N MET A 337 -26.44 -6.30 -0.64
CA MET A 337 -25.15 -6.26 0.09
C MET A 337 -24.59 -4.83 0.07
N ASN A 338 -24.14 -4.37 1.22
CA ASN A 338 -23.45 -3.08 1.31
C ASN A 338 -22.18 -3.09 0.41
N PRO A 339 -21.99 -2.13 -0.52
CA PRO A 339 -20.88 -2.10 -1.44
C PRO A 339 -19.50 -2.10 -0.76
N LEU A 340 -19.37 -1.51 0.43
CA LEU A 340 -18.12 -1.51 1.20
C LEU A 340 -17.76 -2.91 1.68
N ILE A 341 -18.76 -3.66 2.17
CA ILE A 341 -18.58 -5.06 2.59
C ILE A 341 -18.28 -5.93 1.36
N ALA A 342 -18.98 -5.71 0.24
CA ALA A 342 -18.73 -6.43 -1.00
C ALA A 342 -17.29 -6.21 -1.50
N GLY A 343 -16.82 -4.97 -1.55
CA GLY A 343 -15.45 -4.63 -1.94
C GLY A 343 -14.39 -5.26 -1.04
N TRP A 344 -14.62 -5.21 0.28
CA TRP A 344 -13.76 -5.89 1.25
C TRP A 344 -13.72 -7.40 1.02
N LEU A 345 -14.87 -8.05 0.87
CA LEU A 345 -14.99 -9.50 0.71
C LEU A 345 -14.32 -9.98 -0.58
N VAL A 346 -14.53 -9.27 -1.69
CA VAL A 346 -13.87 -9.59 -2.98
C VAL A 346 -12.35 -9.49 -2.83
N ALA A 347 -11.86 -8.43 -2.19
CA ALA A 347 -10.42 -8.29 -1.94
C ALA A 347 -9.87 -9.40 -1.03
N VAL A 348 -10.60 -9.79 0.03
CA VAL A 348 -10.25 -10.92 0.91
C VAL A 348 -10.12 -12.23 0.13
N LEU A 349 -11.09 -12.56 -0.71
CA LEU A 349 -11.09 -13.80 -1.48
C LEU A 349 -9.89 -13.87 -2.44
N ILE A 350 -9.61 -12.77 -3.14
CA ILE A 350 -8.47 -12.68 -4.05
C ILE A 350 -7.16 -12.72 -3.26
N ARG A 351 -7.09 -12.03 -2.12
CA ARG A 351 -5.91 -12.06 -1.23
C ARG A 351 -5.56 -13.47 -0.77
N LEU A 352 -6.54 -14.20 -0.26
CA LEU A 352 -6.36 -15.60 0.19
C LEU A 352 -5.88 -16.50 -0.93
N ALA A 353 -6.38 -16.29 -2.15
CA ALA A 353 -6.01 -17.10 -3.30
C ALA A 353 -4.63 -16.77 -3.86
N THR A 354 -4.27 -15.47 -3.98
CA THR A 354 -3.07 -15.01 -4.70
C THR A 354 -1.86 -14.73 -3.82
N GLY A 355 -2.08 -14.45 -2.54
CA GLY A 355 -1.03 -14.09 -1.60
C GLY A 355 -0.46 -12.68 -1.77
N SER A 356 -1.04 -11.82 -2.63
CA SER A 356 -0.53 -10.48 -2.91
C SER A 356 -1.58 -9.42 -2.61
N ALA A 357 -1.27 -8.48 -1.70
CA ALA A 357 -2.13 -7.35 -1.39
C ALA A 357 -2.34 -6.44 -2.61
N THR A 358 -1.27 -6.14 -3.36
CA THR A 358 -1.37 -5.32 -4.57
C THR A 358 -2.27 -5.96 -5.62
N VAL A 359 -2.11 -7.26 -5.90
CA VAL A 359 -2.96 -7.99 -6.84
C VAL A 359 -4.42 -8.01 -6.36
N ALA A 360 -4.64 -8.24 -5.07
CA ALA A 360 -5.98 -8.23 -4.49
C ALA A 360 -6.66 -6.88 -4.65
N THR A 361 -5.96 -5.78 -4.31
CA THR A 361 -6.49 -4.41 -4.45
C THR A 361 -6.80 -4.08 -5.90
N VAL A 362 -5.86 -4.35 -6.81
CA VAL A 362 -5.99 -4.06 -8.25
C VAL A 362 -7.19 -4.79 -8.85
N THR A 363 -7.27 -6.09 -8.61
CA THR A 363 -8.34 -6.95 -9.16
C THR A 363 -9.70 -6.61 -8.54
N ALA A 364 -9.76 -6.46 -7.21
CA ALA A 364 -11.01 -6.09 -6.54
C ALA A 364 -11.52 -4.72 -6.99
N SER A 365 -10.64 -3.73 -7.14
CA SER A 365 -11.02 -2.40 -7.64
C SER A 365 -11.64 -2.48 -9.03
N GLY A 366 -11.04 -3.29 -9.93
CA GLY A 366 -11.57 -3.51 -11.27
C GLY A 366 -12.99 -4.10 -11.26
N ILE A 367 -13.21 -5.11 -10.41
CA ILE A 367 -14.52 -5.76 -10.23
C ILE A 367 -15.57 -4.79 -9.68
N MET A 368 -15.15 -3.88 -8.78
CA MET A 368 -16.06 -2.96 -8.10
C MET A 368 -16.40 -1.69 -8.91
N VAL A 369 -15.77 -1.46 -10.08
CA VAL A 369 -16.00 -0.26 -10.91
C VAL A 369 -17.49 0.01 -11.21
N PRO A 370 -18.30 -0.98 -11.62
CA PRO A 370 -19.70 -0.71 -11.93
C PRO A 370 -20.52 -0.29 -10.71
N LEU A 371 -20.18 -0.82 -9.52
CA LEU A 371 -20.83 -0.43 -8.26
C LEU A 371 -20.43 0.97 -7.79
N ALA A 372 -19.29 1.45 -8.23
CA ALA A 372 -18.82 2.81 -7.94
C ALA A 372 -19.65 3.88 -8.67
N ALA A 373 -20.33 3.52 -9.74
CA ALA A 373 -21.16 4.44 -10.52
C ALA A 373 -22.28 5.05 -9.66
N GLY A 374 -22.31 6.38 -9.56
CA GLY A 374 -23.30 7.11 -8.77
C GLY A 374 -22.98 7.27 -7.28
N MET A 375 -21.87 6.72 -6.78
CA MET A 375 -21.43 6.97 -5.41
C MET A 375 -20.89 8.39 -5.23
N SER A 376 -21.11 8.98 -4.05
CA SER A 376 -20.49 10.26 -3.69
C SER A 376 -18.97 10.13 -3.62
N PRO A 377 -18.19 11.23 -3.79
CA PRO A 377 -16.73 11.19 -3.68
C PRO A 377 -16.23 10.60 -2.36
N THR A 378 -16.94 10.85 -1.27
CA THR A 378 -16.63 10.32 0.06
C THR A 378 -16.85 8.80 0.12
N HIS A 379 -17.97 8.31 -0.41
CA HIS A 379 -18.25 6.87 -0.44
C HIS A 379 -17.32 6.11 -1.37
N LEU A 380 -16.87 6.72 -2.49
CA LEU A 380 -15.81 6.16 -3.33
C LEU A 380 -14.50 6.01 -2.57
N ALA A 381 -14.13 7.02 -1.79
CA ALA A 381 -12.94 6.94 -0.93
C ALA A 381 -13.08 5.83 0.12
N LEU A 382 -14.24 5.70 0.76
CA LEU A 382 -14.52 4.62 1.71
C LEU A 382 -14.47 3.23 1.04
N LEU A 383 -14.93 3.10 -0.20
CA LEU A 383 -14.83 1.86 -0.98
C LEU A 383 -13.37 1.50 -1.27
N VAL A 384 -12.53 2.47 -1.65
CA VAL A 384 -11.07 2.26 -1.78
C VAL A 384 -10.48 1.71 -0.50
N LEU A 385 -10.82 2.31 0.66
CA LEU A 385 -10.33 1.88 1.96
C LEU A 385 -10.85 0.50 2.37
N ALA A 386 -12.11 0.17 2.05
CA ALA A 386 -12.67 -1.16 2.29
C ALA A 386 -11.92 -2.24 1.49
N ILE A 387 -11.65 -1.98 0.21
CA ILE A 387 -10.85 -2.87 -0.65
C ILE A 387 -9.44 -3.00 -0.09
N GLY A 388 -8.82 -1.88 0.31
CA GLY A 388 -7.51 -1.87 0.96
C GLY A 388 -7.47 -2.72 2.23
N ALA A 389 -8.49 -2.61 3.08
CA ALA A 389 -8.64 -3.45 4.27
C ALA A 389 -8.69 -4.95 3.91
N GLY A 390 -9.48 -5.32 2.90
CA GLY A 390 -9.61 -6.70 2.45
C GLY A 390 -8.30 -7.26 1.86
N SER A 391 -7.55 -6.43 1.18
CA SER A 391 -6.33 -6.82 0.46
C SER A 391 -5.19 -7.32 1.35
N VAL A 392 -5.19 -7.02 2.61
CA VAL A 392 -4.18 -7.46 3.58
C VAL A 392 -4.63 -8.60 4.48
N PHE A 393 -5.90 -9.05 4.35
CA PHE A 393 -6.46 -10.08 5.19
C PHE A 393 -5.62 -11.36 5.17
N PHE A 394 -5.31 -11.89 6.36
CA PHE A 394 -4.72 -13.19 6.61
C PHE A 394 -3.56 -13.57 5.66
N SER A 395 -2.50 -12.76 5.62
CA SER A 395 -1.27 -13.10 4.92
C SER A 395 -0.73 -14.45 5.40
N HIS A 396 -0.53 -15.41 4.49
CA HIS A 396 -0.13 -16.78 4.85
C HIS A 396 0.94 -17.33 3.88
N LEU A 397 1.05 -18.67 3.80
CA LEU A 397 2.11 -19.40 3.09
C LEU A 397 2.34 -19.02 1.61
N ASN A 398 1.36 -18.40 0.96
CA ASN A 398 1.46 -17.95 -0.43
C ASN A 398 1.99 -16.50 -0.57
N ASP A 399 2.25 -15.81 0.54
CA ASP A 399 2.70 -14.42 0.58
C ASP A 399 4.20 -14.34 0.87
N ALA A 400 4.93 -13.57 0.06
CA ALA A 400 6.35 -13.30 0.29
C ALA A 400 6.61 -12.60 1.63
N GLY A 401 5.71 -11.68 2.06
CA GLY A 401 5.78 -11.00 3.34
C GLY A 401 5.74 -11.96 4.53
N PHE A 402 4.93 -13.02 4.45
CA PHE A 402 4.88 -14.07 5.46
C PHE A 402 6.24 -14.73 5.67
N TRP A 403 6.94 -15.08 4.58
CA TRP A 403 8.24 -15.72 4.65
C TRP A 403 9.34 -14.77 5.10
N LEU A 404 9.31 -13.51 4.65
CA LEU A 404 10.24 -12.47 5.14
C LEU A 404 10.14 -12.33 6.66
N VAL A 405 8.95 -12.17 7.20
CA VAL A 405 8.73 -12.03 8.65
C VAL A 405 9.17 -13.28 9.40
N LYS A 406 8.83 -14.46 8.86
CA LYS A 406 9.24 -15.76 9.43
C LYS A 406 10.77 -15.85 9.57
N GLU A 407 11.50 -15.60 8.48
CA GLU A 407 12.95 -15.74 8.44
C GLU A 407 13.66 -14.69 9.30
N TYR A 408 13.28 -13.42 9.17
CA TYR A 408 13.94 -12.35 9.91
C TYR A 408 13.74 -12.45 11.43
N PHE A 409 12.58 -12.93 11.87
CA PHE A 409 12.31 -13.08 13.32
C PHE A 409 12.67 -14.46 13.84
N GLY A 410 13.14 -15.38 13.00
CA GLY A 410 13.49 -16.75 13.39
C GLY A 410 12.27 -17.57 13.86
N MET A 411 11.07 -17.30 13.30
CA MET A 411 9.84 -17.94 13.68
C MET A 411 9.59 -19.25 12.92
N SER A 412 8.90 -20.20 13.56
CA SER A 412 8.28 -21.31 12.85
C SER A 412 7.04 -20.84 12.07
N VAL A 413 6.59 -21.63 11.08
CA VAL A 413 5.35 -21.37 10.33
C VAL A 413 4.16 -21.13 11.26
N GLY A 414 3.98 -22.01 12.27
CA GLY A 414 2.89 -21.89 13.23
C GLY A 414 2.97 -20.62 14.10
N GLN A 415 4.17 -20.17 14.45
CA GLN A 415 4.38 -18.91 15.17
C GLN A 415 4.07 -17.71 14.27
N THR A 416 4.47 -17.73 13.01
CA THR A 416 4.17 -16.67 12.05
C THR A 416 2.67 -16.54 11.80
N LEU A 417 1.94 -17.67 11.66
CA LEU A 417 0.48 -17.66 11.57
C LEU A 417 -0.20 -17.03 12.81
N LYS A 418 0.29 -17.35 14.01
CA LYS A 418 -0.26 -16.81 15.27
C LYS A 418 0.09 -15.34 15.53
N THR A 419 1.07 -14.80 14.85
CA THR A 419 1.54 -13.40 15.05
C THR A 419 1.25 -12.54 13.83
N TRP A 420 1.98 -12.73 12.75
CA TRP A 420 1.87 -11.96 11.52
C TRP A 420 0.50 -12.12 10.84
N SER A 421 0.08 -13.34 10.52
CA SER A 421 -1.19 -13.55 9.80
C SER A 421 -2.40 -13.08 10.61
N LEU A 422 -2.36 -13.27 11.93
CA LEU A 422 -3.43 -12.77 12.80
C LEU A 422 -3.39 -11.25 12.94
N MET A 423 -2.21 -10.63 12.97
CA MET A 423 -2.08 -9.17 12.94
C MET A 423 -2.70 -8.57 11.67
N GLU A 424 -2.40 -9.15 10.51
CA GLU A 424 -2.99 -8.75 9.22
C GLU A 424 -4.53 -8.93 9.21
N THR A 425 -5.02 -10.01 9.82
CA THR A 425 -6.47 -10.23 9.97
C THR A 425 -7.12 -9.17 10.84
N ILE A 426 -6.51 -8.85 11.99
CA ILE A 426 -7.00 -7.80 12.90
C ILE A 426 -6.97 -6.44 12.18
N LEU A 427 -5.89 -6.14 11.47
CA LEU A 427 -5.76 -4.92 10.67
C LEU A 427 -6.90 -4.78 9.66
N SER A 428 -7.17 -5.84 8.91
CA SER A 428 -8.23 -5.91 7.90
C SER A 428 -9.60 -5.68 8.52
N VAL A 429 -9.94 -6.40 9.59
CA VAL A 429 -11.27 -6.32 10.24
C VAL A 429 -11.47 -4.98 10.94
N VAL A 430 -10.46 -4.48 11.66
CA VAL A 430 -10.52 -3.18 12.32
C VAL A 430 -10.61 -2.06 11.28
N GLY A 431 -9.83 -2.15 10.20
CA GLY A 431 -9.89 -1.22 9.10
C GLY A 431 -11.29 -1.15 8.47
N LEU A 432 -11.89 -2.29 8.15
CA LEU A 432 -13.28 -2.34 7.69
C LEU A 432 -14.24 -1.75 8.72
N GLY A 433 -14.08 -2.09 10.00
CA GLY A 433 -14.92 -1.54 11.07
C GLY A 433 -14.87 -0.01 11.14
N CYS A 434 -13.67 0.57 11.02
CA CYS A 434 -13.49 2.03 10.95
C CYS A 434 -14.15 2.64 9.70
N VAL A 435 -14.00 1.99 8.54
CA VAL A 435 -14.64 2.41 7.28
C VAL A 435 -16.16 2.39 7.42
N MET A 436 -16.73 1.32 7.98
CA MET A 436 -18.18 1.21 8.22
C MET A 436 -18.69 2.26 9.21
N LEU A 437 -17.95 2.56 10.28
CA LEU A 437 -18.31 3.61 11.21
C LEU A 437 -18.30 4.99 10.55
N LEU A 438 -17.29 5.29 9.72
CA LEU A 438 -17.24 6.54 8.96
C LEU A 438 -18.40 6.66 7.97
N SER A 439 -18.82 5.56 7.34
CA SER A 439 -19.95 5.56 6.39
C SER A 439 -21.30 5.85 7.03
N LEU A 440 -21.42 5.76 8.37
CA LEU A 440 -22.64 6.13 9.10
C LEU A 440 -22.72 7.63 9.39
N VAL A 441 -21.59 8.34 9.30
CA VAL A 441 -21.47 9.76 9.71
C VAL A 441 -21.29 10.66 8.49
N LEU A 442 -20.69 10.13 7.41
CA LEU A 442 -20.35 10.85 6.17
C LEU A 442 -21.29 10.49 5.02
#